data_31d79b1cd0a4bdc0aec25136e92418d5
#
_entry.id   31d79b1cd0a4bdc0aec25136e92418d5
#
_cell.length_a   1.000
_cell.length_b   1.000
_cell.length_c   1.000
_cell.angle_alpha   90.00
_cell.angle_beta   90.00
_cell.angle_gamma   90.00
#
_symmetry.space_group_name_H-M   'P 1'
#
loop_
_entity.id
_entity.type
_entity.pdbx_description
1 polymer ?
#
loop_
_entity_poly.entity_id
_entity_poly.type
_entity_poly.pdbx_seq_one_letter_code
_entity_poly.pdbx_strand_id
1 'polypeptide(L)'
;RQMCIRDSVDSVSNRIANVRTWSYVANKNGWVENQDYWVERTKFLEDRLSDRLHEELTKSFIDKRASVLAKGLKQDIIFETKIVDNEKVMINNQFIGNLKGLKLELDFKIGDLDSDIKSLKKASRQNVGPEIVERINQIIKTKNIELKKDLKIYWNNFPIAYLVKGNDYLKPEINVIVDDVVETEHKNVLQSFL
;
A
#
# COMPACT_ATOMS: atom_id res chain seq x y z
N ARG A 1 -5.65 36.32 3.91
CA ARG A 1 -5.09 35.36 2.93
C ARG A 1 -4.03 34.53 3.65
N GLN A 2 -4.44 33.42 4.24
CA GLN A 2 -3.50 32.40 4.72
C GLN A 2 -2.91 31.73 3.47
N MET A 3 -1.68 32.06 3.16
CA MET A 3 -0.86 31.26 2.25
C MET A 3 -0.64 29.91 2.91
N CYS A 4 -1.21 28.84 2.37
CA CYS A 4 -0.85 27.48 2.70
C CYS A 4 0.59 27.25 2.23
N ILE A 5 1.55 27.62 3.06
CA ILE A 5 2.92 27.19 2.91
C ILE A 5 2.88 25.68 3.18
N ARG A 6 3.13 24.88 2.16
CA ARG A 6 3.43 23.44 2.37
C ARG A 6 4.59 23.39 3.36
N ASP A 7 4.28 23.02 4.59
CA ASP A 7 5.31 22.80 5.60
C ASP A 7 6.20 21.65 5.11
N SER A 8 7.40 21.99 4.65
CA SER A 8 8.39 20.99 4.28
C SER A 8 8.87 20.27 5.56
N VAL A 9 9.34 19.03 5.41
CA VAL A 9 9.94 18.25 6.50
C VAL A 9 10.96 19.08 7.30
N ASP A 10 11.79 19.86 6.60
CA ASP A 10 12.80 20.73 7.21
C ASP A 10 12.18 21.86 8.05
N SER A 11 11.09 22.45 7.57
CA SER A 11 10.36 23.50 8.29
C SER A 11 9.77 22.96 9.60
N VAL A 12 9.13 21.80 9.56
CA VAL A 12 8.55 21.17 10.75
C VAL A 12 9.64 20.74 11.72
N SER A 13 10.73 20.16 11.22
CA SER A 13 11.88 19.75 12.03
C SER A 13 12.50 20.95 12.78
N ASN A 14 12.69 22.09 12.11
CA ASN A 14 13.20 23.32 12.73
C ASN A 14 12.25 23.84 13.82
N ARG A 15 10.94 23.75 13.59
CA ARG A 15 9.93 24.14 14.62
C ARG A 15 10.01 23.24 15.85
N ILE A 16 10.20 21.94 15.68
CA ILE A 16 10.38 21.00 16.80
C ILE A 16 11.64 21.36 17.60
N ALA A 17 12.75 21.64 16.92
CA ALA A 17 13.99 22.06 17.58
C ALA A 17 13.79 23.31 18.45
N ASN A 18 13.05 24.31 17.94
CA ASN A 18 12.72 25.52 18.68
C ASN A 18 11.81 25.22 19.89
N VAL A 19 10.79 24.38 19.73
CA VAL A 19 9.89 23.99 20.84
C VAL A 19 10.66 23.25 21.93
N ARG A 20 11.61 22.37 21.58
CA ARG A 20 12.48 21.68 22.55
C ARG A 20 13.31 22.65 23.38
N THR A 21 13.81 23.72 22.77
CA THR A 21 14.52 24.79 23.48
C THR A 21 13.59 25.43 24.50
N TRP A 22 12.36 25.77 24.14
CA TRP A 22 11.36 26.32 25.06
C TRP A 22 10.93 25.32 26.13
N SER A 23 10.81 24.03 25.80
CA SER A 23 10.55 22.97 26.77
C SER A 23 11.67 22.89 27.80
N TYR A 24 12.93 23.01 27.38
CA TYR A 24 14.07 23.09 28.32
C TYR A 24 13.97 24.30 29.25
N VAL A 25 13.66 25.48 28.74
CA VAL A 25 13.48 26.71 29.53
C VAL A 25 12.34 26.56 30.54
N ALA A 26 11.18 26.00 30.07
CA ALA A 26 10.02 25.77 30.94
C ALA A 26 10.29 24.80 32.08
N ASN A 27 11.17 23.82 31.91
CA ASN A 27 11.54 22.86 32.95
C ASN A 27 12.59 23.39 33.97
N LYS A 28 13.13 24.61 33.77
CA LYS A 28 14.08 25.21 34.70
C LYS A 28 13.34 25.99 35.78
N ASN A 29 13.58 25.61 37.06
CA ASN A 29 12.97 26.26 38.20
C ASN A 29 13.31 27.75 38.25
N GLY A 30 12.29 28.57 38.40
CA GLY A 30 12.41 30.03 38.57
C GLY A 30 12.72 30.81 37.28
N TRP A 31 12.70 30.18 36.11
CA TRP A 31 12.94 30.87 34.82
C TRP A 31 11.66 31.42 34.21
N VAL A 32 10.52 30.85 34.50
CA VAL A 32 9.22 31.27 33.98
C VAL A 32 8.18 31.33 35.09
N GLU A 33 7.26 32.29 34.99
CA GLU A 33 6.06 32.32 35.81
C GLU A 33 5.09 31.23 35.29
N ASN A 34 4.33 30.60 36.23
CA ASN A 34 3.41 29.49 35.90
C ASN A 34 4.11 28.32 35.18
N GLN A 35 5.15 27.79 35.74
CA GLN A 35 5.99 26.74 35.19
C GLN A 35 5.18 25.55 34.65
N ASP A 36 4.23 25.03 35.45
CA ASP A 36 3.42 23.87 35.07
C ASP A 36 2.64 24.09 33.79
N TYR A 37 2.08 25.28 33.61
CA TYR A 37 1.36 25.67 32.38
C TYR A 37 2.28 25.61 31.14
N TRP A 38 3.50 26.15 31.26
CA TRP A 38 4.42 26.19 30.13
C TRP A 38 5.02 24.81 29.84
N VAL A 39 5.25 23.98 30.82
CA VAL A 39 5.69 22.59 30.64
C VAL A 39 4.62 21.79 29.87
N GLU A 40 3.37 21.87 30.31
CA GLU A 40 2.27 21.19 29.64
C GLU A 40 2.06 21.71 28.22
N ARG A 41 2.13 23.02 28.04
CA ARG A 41 1.93 23.68 26.73
C ARG A 41 3.01 23.32 25.73
N THR A 42 4.27 23.33 26.13
CA THR A 42 5.40 22.95 25.26
C THR A 42 5.36 21.48 24.89
N LYS A 43 5.02 20.60 25.84
CA LYS A 43 4.82 19.17 25.57
C LYS A 43 3.72 18.94 24.55
N PHE A 44 2.56 19.55 24.73
CA PHE A 44 1.45 19.45 23.76
C PHE A 44 1.84 19.91 22.35
N LEU A 45 2.61 21.01 22.25
CA LEU A 45 3.10 21.50 20.95
C LEU A 45 4.13 20.56 20.32
N GLU A 46 5.01 19.98 21.12
CA GLU A 46 6.01 19.01 20.66
C GLU A 46 5.34 17.76 20.11
N ASP A 47 4.35 17.21 20.82
CA ASP A 47 3.60 16.04 20.39
C ASP A 47 2.91 16.29 19.03
N ARG A 48 2.18 17.42 18.92
CA ARG A 48 1.51 17.78 17.65
C ARG A 48 2.47 17.99 16.48
N LEU A 49 3.61 18.60 16.72
CA LEU A 49 4.62 18.81 15.66
C LEU A 49 5.30 17.51 15.30
N SER A 50 5.50 16.59 16.27
CA SER A 50 6.04 15.26 16.03
C SER A 50 5.12 14.42 15.12
N ASP A 51 3.81 14.42 15.42
CA ASP A 51 2.81 13.77 14.59
C ASP A 51 2.82 14.34 13.16
N ARG A 52 2.89 15.67 13.05
CA ARG A 52 2.96 16.34 11.74
C ARG A 52 4.24 16.00 10.99
N LEU A 53 5.38 15.93 11.67
CA LEU A 53 6.64 15.50 11.05
C LEU A 53 6.54 14.09 10.53
N HIS A 54 5.91 13.20 11.29
CA HIS A 54 5.71 11.81 10.87
C HIS A 54 4.85 11.70 9.60
N GLU A 55 3.77 12.48 9.53
CA GLU A 55 2.94 12.57 8.33
C GLU A 55 3.73 13.08 7.11
N GLU A 56 4.49 14.18 7.26
CA GLU A 56 5.25 14.78 6.16
C GLU A 56 6.41 13.88 5.70
N LEU A 57 7.10 13.21 6.63
CA LEU A 57 8.09 12.18 6.30
C LEU A 57 7.47 11.05 5.51
N THR A 58 6.34 10.52 5.97
CA THR A 58 5.64 9.43 5.28
C THR A 58 5.25 9.85 3.86
N LYS A 59 4.69 11.05 3.68
CA LYS A 59 4.39 11.60 2.35
C LYS A 59 5.64 11.72 1.48
N SER A 60 6.72 12.28 2.02
CA SER A 60 7.97 12.45 1.28
C SER A 60 8.58 11.11 0.82
N PHE A 61 8.48 10.06 1.63
CA PHE A 61 8.93 8.72 1.23
C PHE A 61 8.05 8.12 0.14
N ILE A 62 6.74 8.29 0.23
CA ILE A 62 5.79 7.80 -0.79
C ILE A 62 6.02 8.54 -2.11
N ASP A 63 6.14 9.86 -2.09
CA ASP A 63 6.38 10.69 -3.28
C ASP A 63 7.68 10.31 -3.98
N LYS A 64 8.76 10.05 -3.25
CA LYS A 64 10.04 9.61 -3.83
C LYS A 64 9.92 8.24 -4.51
N ARG A 65 9.25 7.27 -3.88
CA ARG A 65 9.02 5.94 -4.47
C ARG A 65 8.18 6.04 -5.75
N ALA A 66 7.06 6.73 -5.68
CA ALA A 66 6.18 6.95 -6.82
C ALA A 66 6.89 7.68 -7.97
N SER A 67 7.69 8.71 -7.66
CA SER A 67 8.44 9.48 -8.65
C SER A 67 9.52 8.65 -9.35
N VAL A 68 10.26 7.81 -8.63
CA VAL A 68 11.30 6.94 -9.21
C VAL A 68 10.67 5.90 -10.14
N LEU A 69 9.57 5.29 -9.72
CA LEU A 69 8.84 4.32 -10.51
C LEU A 69 8.17 4.97 -11.74
N ALA A 70 7.57 6.16 -11.58
CA ALA A 70 6.96 6.89 -12.69
C ALA A 70 8.01 7.35 -13.73
N LYS A 71 9.21 7.75 -13.30
CA LYS A 71 10.31 8.06 -14.22
C LYS A 71 10.78 6.84 -14.99
N GLY A 72 10.91 5.70 -14.32
CA GLY A 72 11.26 4.44 -14.96
C GLY A 72 10.24 4.01 -16.02
N LEU A 73 8.94 4.21 -15.76
CA LEU A 73 7.86 3.92 -16.71
C LEU A 73 7.90 4.77 -17.98
N LYS A 74 8.35 6.03 -17.88
CA LYS A 74 8.48 6.93 -19.03
C LYS A 74 9.69 6.63 -19.91
N GLN A 75 10.62 5.80 -19.44
CA GLN A 75 11.88 5.49 -20.15
C GLN A 75 11.92 4.09 -20.73
N ASP A 76 10.79 3.37 -20.83
CA ASP A 76 10.69 1.97 -21.29
C ASP A 76 11.74 1.04 -20.66
N ILE A 77 12.12 1.33 -19.41
CA ILE A 77 13.06 0.49 -18.68
C ILE A 77 12.35 -0.82 -18.32
N ILE A 78 12.94 -1.93 -18.72
CA ILE A 78 12.48 -3.26 -18.31
C ILE A 78 12.59 -3.36 -16.80
N PHE A 79 11.45 -3.33 -16.12
CA PHE A 79 11.40 -3.49 -14.66
C PHE A 79 11.62 -4.95 -14.30
N GLU A 80 12.67 -5.24 -13.58
CA GLU A 80 12.81 -6.54 -12.92
C GLU A 80 11.82 -6.65 -11.78
N THR A 81 10.79 -7.46 -11.99
CA THR A 81 9.84 -7.82 -10.93
C THR A 81 10.38 -9.05 -10.20
N LYS A 82 10.59 -8.93 -8.90
CA LYS A 82 10.99 -10.03 -8.03
C LYS A 82 9.90 -10.27 -7.00
N ILE A 83 9.48 -11.51 -6.85
CA ILE A 83 8.56 -11.92 -5.79
C ILE A 83 9.39 -12.58 -4.70
N VAL A 84 9.35 -11.98 -3.52
CA VAL A 84 10.03 -12.47 -2.32
C VAL A 84 9.00 -13.10 -1.40
N ASP A 85 9.35 -14.23 -0.81
CA ASP A 85 8.48 -14.99 0.12
C ASP A 85 7.11 -15.38 -0.47
N ASN A 86 7.01 -15.54 -1.80
CA ASN A 86 5.76 -15.84 -2.53
C ASN A 86 4.63 -14.80 -2.37
N GLU A 87 4.86 -13.70 -1.70
CA GLU A 87 3.84 -12.68 -1.39
C GLU A 87 4.29 -11.28 -1.73
N LYS A 88 5.53 -10.91 -1.40
CA LYS A 88 6.02 -9.54 -1.54
C LYS A 88 6.48 -9.25 -2.94
N VAL A 89 5.82 -8.30 -3.60
CA VAL A 89 6.19 -7.85 -4.94
C VAL A 89 7.17 -6.68 -4.82
N MET A 90 8.35 -6.86 -5.40
CA MET A 90 9.38 -5.84 -5.49
C MET A 90 9.66 -5.51 -6.96
N ILE A 91 9.71 -4.25 -7.30
CA ILE A 91 10.13 -3.75 -8.62
C ILE A 91 11.39 -2.90 -8.41
N ASN A 92 12.48 -3.22 -9.11
CA ASN A 92 13.78 -2.56 -8.95
C ASN A 92 14.24 -2.47 -7.48
N ASN A 93 14.10 -3.55 -6.71
CA ASN A 93 14.40 -3.62 -5.28
C ASN A 93 13.54 -2.70 -4.38
N GLN A 94 12.45 -2.15 -4.91
CA GLN A 94 11.49 -1.38 -4.11
C GLN A 94 10.22 -2.20 -3.87
N PHE A 95 9.79 -2.25 -2.62
CA PHE A 95 8.55 -2.92 -2.24
C PHE A 95 7.34 -2.12 -2.75
N ILE A 96 6.42 -2.79 -3.44
CA ILE A 96 5.25 -2.19 -4.06
C ILE A 96 3.96 -2.64 -3.42
N GLY A 97 3.93 -3.89 -2.99
CA GLY A 97 2.73 -4.46 -2.40
C GLY A 97 2.83 -5.97 -2.22
N ASN A 98 1.72 -6.57 -1.82
CA ASN A 98 1.62 -8.00 -1.59
C ASN A 98 0.70 -8.66 -2.62
N LEU A 99 1.15 -9.78 -3.18
CA LEU A 99 0.34 -10.62 -4.05
C LEU A 99 -0.38 -11.67 -3.21
N LYS A 100 -1.61 -11.36 -2.81
CA LYS A 100 -2.47 -12.28 -2.05
C LYS A 100 -3.24 -13.20 -2.98
N GLY A 101 -2.81 -14.46 -3.07
CA GLY A 101 -3.37 -15.40 -4.04
C GLY A 101 -3.18 -14.91 -5.48
N LEU A 102 -4.27 -14.51 -6.14
CA LEU A 102 -4.32 -14.03 -7.52
C LEU A 102 -4.60 -12.52 -7.64
N LYS A 103 -4.60 -11.79 -6.51
CA LYS A 103 -4.88 -10.34 -6.47
C LYS A 103 -3.69 -9.57 -5.90
N LEU A 104 -3.26 -8.53 -6.62
CA LEU A 104 -2.22 -7.62 -6.16
C LEU A 104 -2.83 -6.53 -5.27
N GLU A 105 -2.44 -6.52 -4.01
CA GLU A 105 -2.72 -5.43 -3.08
C GLU A 105 -1.52 -4.49 -3.02
N LEU A 106 -1.67 -3.30 -3.57
CA LEU A 106 -0.63 -2.27 -3.57
C LEU A 106 -0.61 -1.55 -2.23
N ASP A 107 0.56 -1.43 -1.62
CA ASP A 107 0.76 -0.74 -0.34
C ASP A 107 1.05 0.77 -0.54
N PHE A 108 0.29 1.41 -1.43
CA PHE A 108 0.33 2.86 -1.62
C PHE A 108 -0.86 3.50 -0.92
N LYS A 109 -0.63 4.18 0.18
CA LYS A 109 -1.58 5.15 0.71
C LYS A 109 -1.59 6.36 -0.22
N ILE A 110 -2.74 6.61 -0.80
CA ILE A 110 -3.00 7.66 -1.78
C ILE A 110 -2.67 9.02 -1.17
N GLY A 111 -1.60 9.63 -1.64
CA GLY A 111 -1.33 11.05 -1.49
C GLY A 111 -1.46 11.73 -2.85
N ASP A 112 -1.96 12.90 -2.90
CA ASP A 112 -2.47 13.86 -3.87
C ASP A 112 -1.98 13.91 -5.35
N LEU A 113 -1.41 12.88 -5.93
CA LEU A 113 -1.00 12.83 -7.35
C LEU A 113 -1.69 11.67 -8.10
N ASP A 114 -3.00 11.84 -8.31
CA ASP A 114 -3.88 10.82 -8.91
C ASP A 114 -3.44 10.27 -10.26
N SER A 115 -2.76 11.05 -11.10
CA SER A 115 -2.36 10.63 -12.46
C SER A 115 -1.16 9.68 -12.45
N ASP A 116 -0.13 9.99 -11.66
CA ASP A 116 1.10 9.20 -11.61
C ASP A 116 0.87 7.87 -10.87
N ILE A 117 0.00 7.87 -9.87
CA ILE A 117 -0.39 6.66 -9.14
C ILE A 117 -1.22 5.71 -10.03
N LYS A 118 -2.11 6.22 -10.87
CA LYS A 118 -2.87 5.39 -11.82
C LYS A 118 -1.95 4.71 -12.84
N SER A 119 -0.99 5.46 -13.37
CA SER A 119 0.01 4.93 -14.30
C SER A 119 0.88 3.88 -13.63
N LEU A 120 1.31 4.12 -12.39
CA LEU A 120 2.10 3.19 -11.60
C LEU A 120 1.31 1.91 -11.27
N LYS A 121 0.05 2.04 -10.85
CA LYS A 121 -0.84 0.90 -10.61
C LYS A 121 -0.99 0.04 -11.86
N LYS A 122 -1.20 0.66 -13.02
CA LYS A 122 -1.35 -0.04 -14.29
C LYS A 122 -0.07 -0.80 -14.65
N ALA A 123 1.09 -0.16 -14.54
CA ALA A 123 2.36 -0.79 -14.88
C ALA A 123 2.76 -1.90 -13.90
N SER A 124 2.59 -1.67 -12.59
CA SER A 124 2.86 -2.70 -11.58
C SER A 124 2.00 -3.95 -11.81
N ARG A 125 0.73 -3.76 -12.17
CA ARG A 125 -0.18 -4.85 -12.51
C ARG A 125 0.26 -5.57 -13.78
N GLN A 126 0.64 -4.84 -14.82
CA GLN A 126 1.11 -5.45 -16.08
C GLN A 126 2.33 -6.35 -15.86
N ASN A 127 3.28 -5.91 -15.03
CA ASN A 127 4.48 -6.69 -14.75
C ASN A 127 4.21 -7.94 -13.88
N VAL A 128 3.16 -7.92 -13.06
CA VAL A 128 2.76 -9.06 -12.23
C VAL A 128 1.84 -10.03 -12.98
N GLY A 129 1.26 -9.60 -14.11
CA GLY A 129 0.36 -10.43 -14.92
C GLY A 129 0.90 -11.83 -15.25
N PRO A 130 2.11 -11.98 -15.79
CA PRO A 130 2.69 -13.29 -16.11
C PRO A 130 2.80 -14.22 -14.90
N GLU A 131 3.16 -13.70 -13.73
CA GLU A 131 3.23 -14.48 -12.49
C GLU A 131 1.86 -14.97 -12.04
N ILE A 132 0.82 -14.13 -12.16
CA ILE A 132 -0.54 -14.56 -11.82
C ILE A 132 -1.00 -15.68 -12.75
N VAL A 133 -0.66 -15.61 -14.03
CA VAL A 133 -0.96 -16.68 -15.00
C VAL A 133 -0.23 -17.98 -14.64
N GLU A 134 1.02 -17.88 -14.22
CA GLU A 134 1.77 -19.06 -13.75
C GLU A 134 1.12 -19.68 -12.50
N ARG A 135 0.68 -18.88 -11.55
CA ARG A 135 -0.07 -19.35 -10.37
C ARG A 135 -1.38 -20.01 -10.74
N ILE A 136 -2.12 -19.47 -11.71
CA ILE A 136 -3.34 -20.12 -12.24
C ILE A 136 -3.00 -21.50 -12.79
N ASN A 137 -1.94 -21.62 -13.58
CA ASN A 137 -1.48 -22.90 -14.10
C ASN A 137 -1.05 -23.87 -13.00
N GLN A 138 -0.41 -23.39 -11.94
CA GLN A 138 -0.06 -24.20 -10.77
C GLN A 138 -1.30 -24.71 -10.04
N ILE A 139 -2.32 -23.86 -9.85
CA ILE A 139 -3.59 -24.26 -9.22
C ILE A 139 -4.25 -25.39 -10.01
N ILE A 140 -4.32 -25.26 -11.33
CA ILE A 140 -4.91 -26.27 -12.21
C ILE A 140 -4.14 -27.60 -12.15
N LYS A 141 -2.80 -27.54 -12.08
CA LYS A 141 -1.94 -28.75 -12.01
C LYS A 141 -2.00 -29.42 -10.64
N THR A 142 -1.90 -28.66 -9.57
CA THR A 142 -1.79 -29.22 -8.19
C THR A 142 -3.13 -29.64 -7.62
N LYS A 143 -4.23 -29.02 -8.08
CA LYS A 143 -5.60 -29.24 -7.55
C LYS A 143 -5.71 -29.09 -6.03
N ASN A 144 -4.78 -28.36 -5.42
CA ASN A 144 -4.74 -28.15 -3.98
C ASN A 144 -5.60 -26.94 -3.59
N ILE A 145 -6.91 -27.13 -3.62
CA ILE A 145 -7.92 -26.11 -3.31
C ILE A 145 -8.81 -26.59 -2.17
N GLU A 146 -9.17 -25.68 -1.29
CA GLU A 146 -10.02 -25.96 -0.13
C GLU A 146 -11.27 -25.06 -0.16
N LEU A 147 -12.44 -25.68 -0.07
CA LEU A 147 -13.70 -24.96 0.14
C LEU A 147 -13.96 -24.82 1.64
N LYS A 148 -14.06 -23.59 2.14
CA LYS A 148 -14.35 -23.31 3.55
C LYS A 148 -15.84 -22.96 3.76
N LYS A 149 -16.26 -22.94 5.03
CA LYS A 149 -17.65 -22.68 5.44
C LYS A 149 -18.18 -21.30 5.05
N ASP A 150 -17.31 -20.36 4.74
CA ASP A 150 -17.63 -19.02 4.27
C ASP A 150 -17.97 -18.94 2.76
N LEU A 151 -18.15 -20.09 2.11
CA LEU A 151 -18.44 -20.22 0.67
C LEU A 151 -17.33 -19.64 -0.22
N LYS A 152 -16.11 -19.60 0.28
CA LYS A 152 -14.93 -19.20 -0.49
C LYS A 152 -14.02 -20.38 -0.74
N ILE A 153 -13.40 -20.36 -1.92
CA ILE A 153 -12.42 -21.35 -2.34
C ILE A 153 -11.05 -20.74 -2.06
N TYR A 154 -10.20 -21.48 -1.35
CA TYR A 154 -8.88 -21.06 -0.91
C TYR A 154 -7.79 -21.87 -1.61
N TRP A 155 -6.69 -21.17 -1.92
CA TRP A 155 -5.44 -21.74 -2.36
C TRP A 155 -4.31 -21.13 -1.51
N ASN A 156 -3.47 -21.96 -0.88
CA ASN A 156 -2.40 -21.50 0.04
C ASN A 156 -2.88 -20.44 1.05
N ASN A 157 -4.03 -20.66 1.69
CA ASN A 157 -4.66 -19.77 2.65
C ASN A 157 -5.22 -18.45 2.08
N PHE A 158 -5.13 -18.20 0.78
CA PHE A 158 -5.71 -17.03 0.14
C PHE A 158 -6.99 -17.37 -0.60
N PRO A 159 -8.04 -16.52 -0.50
CA PRO A 159 -9.26 -16.72 -1.26
C PRO A 159 -9.03 -16.43 -2.74
N ILE A 160 -9.34 -17.40 -3.60
CA ILE A 160 -9.19 -17.30 -5.06
C ILE A 160 -10.55 -17.20 -5.77
N ALA A 161 -11.62 -17.66 -5.14
CA ALA A 161 -12.97 -17.55 -5.68
C ALA A 161 -14.01 -17.59 -4.55
N TYR A 162 -15.24 -17.21 -4.87
CA TYR A 162 -16.38 -17.34 -3.97
C TYR A 162 -17.62 -17.83 -4.73
N LEU A 163 -18.46 -18.57 -4.02
CA LEU A 163 -19.69 -19.10 -4.56
C LEU A 163 -20.80 -18.06 -4.44
N VAL A 164 -21.55 -17.87 -5.53
CA VAL A 164 -22.72 -16.98 -5.60
C VAL A 164 -23.95 -17.82 -5.97
N LYS A 165 -25.12 -17.37 -5.56
CA LYS A 165 -26.37 -17.98 -5.96
C LYS A 165 -26.52 -17.91 -7.47
N GLY A 166 -26.51 -19.08 -8.11
CA GLY A 166 -26.80 -19.21 -9.53
C GLY A 166 -28.31 -19.19 -9.85
N ASN A 167 -28.62 -19.30 -11.11
CA ASN A 167 -30.01 -19.41 -11.59
C ASN A 167 -30.69 -20.70 -11.11
N ASP A 168 -29.92 -21.75 -10.91
CA ASP A 168 -30.37 -23.05 -10.37
C ASP A 168 -30.01 -23.16 -8.88
N TYR A 169 -30.95 -23.61 -8.06
CA TYR A 169 -30.74 -23.78 -6.61
C TYR A 169 -29.64 -24.80 -6.25
N LEU A 170 -29.37 -25.75 -7.16
CA LEU A 170 -28.37 -26.80 -6.97
C LEU A 170 -27.03 -26.54 -7.70
N LYS A 171 -26.93 -25.44 -8.45
CA LYS A 171 -25.72 -25.07 -9.19
C LYS A 171 -25.32 -23.64 -8.83
N PRO A 172 -24.46 -23.47 -7.81
CA PRO A 172 -23.90 -22.15 -7.53
C PRO A 172 -23.00 -21.69 -8.68
N GLU A 173 -22.98 -20.39 -8.91
CA GLU A 173 -22.01 -19.77 -9.82
C GLU A 173 -20.73 -19.47 -9.06
N ILE A 174 -19.59 -19.65 -9.74
CA ILE A 174 -18.26 -19.39 -9.16
C ILE A 174 -17.77 -18.06 -9.70
N ASN A 175 -17.53 -17.10 -8.81
CA ASN A 175 -16.87 -15.85 -9.13
C ASN A 175 -15.42 -15.88 -8.70
N VAL A 176 -14.50 -15.75 -9.66
CA VAL A 176 -13.06 -15.77 -9.43
C VAL A 176 -12.55 -14.42 -8.95
N ILE A 177 -11.68 -14.43 -7.94
CA ILE A 177 -11.00 -13.26 -7.40
C ILE A 177 -9.63 -13.17 -8.06
N VAL A 178 -9.58 -12.56 -9.23
CA VAL A 178 -8.34 -12.39 -10.02
C VAL A 178 -8.15 -10.91 -10.33
N ASP A 179 -6.90 -10.45 -10.43
CA ASP A 179 -6.60 -9.06 -10.81
C ASP A 179 -7.08 -8.74 -12.25
N ASP A 180 -7.46 -7.49 -12.48
CA ASP A 180 -8.06 -7.03 -13.75
C ASP A 180 -7.11 -7.13 -14.94
N VAL A 181 -5.81 -7.27 -14.70
CA VAL A 181 -4.77 -7.35 -15.74
C VAL A 181 -4.74 -8.71 -16.42
N VAL A 182 -5.26 -9.75 -15.77
CA VAL A 182 -5.31 -11.09 -16.36
C VAL A 182 -6.39 -11.14 -17.42
N GLU A 183 -6.02 -11.66 -18.59
CA GLU A 183 -6.95 -11.82 -19.73
C GLU A 183 -8.16 -12.67 -19.36
N THR A 184 -9.29 -12.35 -19.97
CA THR A 184 -10.55 -13.04 -19.72
C THR A 184 -10.49 -14.54 -20.01
N GLU A 185 -9.62 -14.96 -20.91
CA GLU A 185 -9.40 -16.37 -21.23
C GLU A 185 -8.88 -17.15 -20.01
N HIS A 186 -7.86 -16.65 -19.34
CA HIS A 186 -7.31 -17.31 -18.13
C HIS A 186 -8.31 -17.31 -16.96
N LYS A 187 -9.13 -16.26 -16.84
CA LYS A 187 -10.22 -16.21 -15.84
C LYS A 187 -11.26 -17.28 -16.12
N ASN A 188 -11.67 -17.44 -17.37
CA ASN A 188 -12.64 -18.44 -17.80
C ASN A 188 -12.10 -19.87 -17.61
N VAL A 189 -10.83 -20.10 -17.91
CA VAL A 189 -10.18 -21.40 -17.70
C VAL A 189 -10.17 -21.75 -16.21
N LEU A 190 -9.81 -20.80 -15.33
CA LEU A 190 -9.85 -21.02 -13.89
C LEU A 190 -11.30 -21.25 -13.39
N GLN A 191 -12.25 -20.47 -13.87
CA GLN A 191 -13.68 -20.59 -13.50
C GLN A 191 -14.27 -21.94 -13.94
N SER A 192 -13.87 -22.46 -15.11
CA SER A 192 -14.34 -23.77 -15.59
C SER A 192 -13.67 -24.93 -14.87
N PHE A 193 -12.50 -24.70 -14.27
CA PHE A 193 -11.77 -25.70 -13.50
C PHE A 193 -12.32 -25.82 -12.07
N LEU A 194 -12.73 -24.71 -11.44
CA LEU A 194 -13.25 -24.66 -10.08
C LEU A 194 -14.68 -25.18 -9.98
#